data_cf5a01569300842a9d431b5dc77f5a8c
#
_entry.id   cf5a01569300842a9d431b5dc77f5a8c
#
_cell.length_a   1.000
_cell.length_b   1.000
_cell.length_c   1.000
_cell.angle_alpha   90.00
_cell.angle_beta   90.00
_cell.angle_gamma   90.00
#
_symmetry.space_group_name_H-M   'P 1'
#
loop_
_entity.id
_entity.type
_entity.pdbx_description
1 polymer ?
#
loop_
_entity_poly.entity_id
_entity_poly.type
_entity_poly.pdbx_seq_one_letter_code
_entity_poly.pdbx_strand_id
1 'polypeptide(L)'
;MIKINKKNEPRELREFREKCESNGSLCKKSYEKFRDENPTGFEALQSSLTDEQHGLCCYCMKKIAPYKEKKECEEQLTVEHFKPKSKYAHLCLTYSNLLGCCRGKIGKIKHCGRSKGNKELGFIPNPAERGFDASIIEYKYNGEICINS
;
A
#
# COMPACT_ATOMS: atom_id res chain seq x y z
N MET A 1 8.16 6.28 8.66
CA MET A 1 8.21 5.57 7.35
C MET A 1 9.65 5.13 7.09
N ILE A 2 9.85 3.97 6.49
CA ILE A 2 11.16 3.49 6.01
C ILE A 2 11.12 3.36 4.50
N LYS A 3 12.32 3.36 3.87
CA LYS A 3 12.43 3.06 2.45
C LYS A 3 11.96 1.63 2.18
N ILE A 4 11.13 1.47 1.16
CA ILE A 4 10.64 0.18 0.70
C ILE A 4 11.36 -0.15 -0.61
N ASN A 5 12.19 -1.19 -0.58
CA ASN A 5 12.84 -1.68 -1.78
C ASN A 5 11.90 -2.69 -2.46
N LYS A 6 11.18 -2.23 -3.48
CA LYS A 6 10.29 -3.09 -4.27
C LYS A 6 11.07 -4.27 -4.84
N LYS A 7 10.56 -5.47 -4.59
CA LYS A 7 11.03 -6.73 -5.18
C LYS A 7 10.31 -6.98 -6.52
N ASN A 8 10.42 -8.18 -7.03
CA ASN A 8 9.72 -8.57 -8.24
C ASN A 8 8.21 -8.49 -8.05
N GLU A 9 7.54 -7.87 -9.01
CA GLU A 9 6.09 -7.82 -9.06
C GLU A 9 5.51 -9.25 -9.12
N PRO A 10 4.48 -9.59 -8.32
CA PRO A 10 3.80 -10.87 -8.44
C PRO A 10 3.29 -11.10 -9.86
N ARG A 11 3.53 -12.31 -10.37
CA ARG A 11 3.20 -12.69 -11.74
C ARG A 11 1.72 -12.46 -12.06
N GLU A 12 0.85 -12.89 -11.16
CA GLU A 12 -0.59 -12.81 -11.33
C GLU A 12 -1.10 -11.37 -11.41
N LEU A 13 -0.51 -10.46 -10.63
CA LEU A 13 -0.81 -9.02 -10.68
C LEU A 13 -0.40 -8.44 -12.03
N ARG A 14 0.83 -8.76 -12.49
CA ARG A 14 1.35 -8.29 -13.76
C ARG A 14 0.49 -8.76 -14.93
N GLU A 15 0.20 -10.07 -15.01
CA GLU A 15 -0.60 -10.65 -16.08
C GLU A 15 -2.02 -10.05 -16.13
N PHE A 16 -2.63 -9.85 -14.96
CA PHE A 16 -3.95 -9.23 -14.88
C PHE A 16 -3.92 -7.76 -15.35
N ARG A 17 -2.91 -7.00 -14.94
CA ARG A 17 -2.72 -5.61 -15.38
C ARG A 17 -2.51 -5.54 -16.89
N GLU A 18 -1.58 -6.31 -17.44
CA GLU A 18 -1.30 -6.36 -18.89
C GLU A 18 -2.54 -6.72 -19.71
N LYS A 19 -3.36 -7.65 -19.21
CA LYS A 19 -4.65 -7.99 -19.83
C LYS A 19 -5.61 -6.80 -19.81
N CYS A 20 -5.71 -6.07 -18.69
CA CYS A 20 -6.57 -4.87 -18.62
C CYS A 20 -6.07 -3.75 -19.52
N GLU A 21 -4.75 -3.58 -19.64
CA GLU A 21 -4.14 -2.58 -20.52
C GLU A 21 -4.39 -2.90 -21.99
N SER A 22 -4.14 -4.15 -22.41
CA SER A 22 -4.28 -4.58 -23.81
C SER A 22 -5.70 -4.51 -24.35
N ASN A 23 -6.70 -4.72 -23.51
CA ASN A 23 -8.13 -4.63 -23.91
C ASN A 23 -8.79 -3.30 -23.55
N GLY A 24 -8.03 -2.32 -23.07
CA GLY A 24 -8.54 -0.99 -22.71
C GLY A 24 -9.50 -0.97 -21.51
N SER A 25 -9.52 -2.02 -20.68
CA SER A 25 -10.44 -2.13 -19.52
C SER A 25 -9.85 -1.62 -18.21
N LEU A 26 -8.61 -1.12 -18.20
CA LEU A 26 -7.97 -0.60 -16.99
C LEU A 26 -8.72 0.63 -16.46
N CYS A 27 -9.23 0.52 -15.24
CA CYS A 27 -10.01 1.57 -14.59
C CYS A 27 -9.85 1.51 -13.07
N LYS A 28 -10.38 2.49 -12.35
CA LYS A 28 -10.32 2.55 -10.88
C LYS A 28 -10.89 1.32 -10.15
N LYS A 29 -11.74 0.52 -10.79
CA LYS A 29 -12.31 -0.72 -10.24
C LYS A 29 -11.49 -1.97 -10.55
N SER A 30 -10.44 -1.87 -11.38
CA SER A 30 -9.62 -3.04 -11.77
C SER A 30 -8.91 -3.69 -10.59
N TYR A 31 -8.57 -2.93 -9.56
CA TYR A 31 -7.99 -3.47 -8.33
C TYR A 31 -8.98 -4.36 -7.57
N GLU A 32 -10.22 -3.92 -7.37
CA GLU A 32 -11.27 -4.71 -6.73
C GLU A 32 -11.54 -5.99 -7.54
N LYS A 33 -11.60 -5.85 -8.86
CA LYS A 33 -11.78 -6.98 -9.76
C LYS A 33 -10.62 -7.99 -9.63
N PHE A 34 -9.37 -7.52 -9.62
CA PHE A 34 -8.21 -8.40 -9.37
C PHE A 34 -8.33 -9.14 -8.04
N ARG A 35 -8.63 -8.43 -6.95
CA ARG A 35 -8.79 -9.00 -5.61
C ARG A 35 -9.88 -10.08 -5.57
N ASP A 36 -11.03 -9.81 -6.18
CA ASP A 36 -12.22 -10.65 -6.06
C ASP A 36 -12.18 -11.85 -7.03
N GLU A 37 -11.59 -11.69 -8.21
CA GLU A 37 -11.52 -12.75 -9.24
C GLU A 37 -10.22 -13.56 -9.18
N ASN A 38 -9.18 -13.09 -8.49
CA ASN A 38 -7.89 -13.77 -8.40
C ASN A 38 -7.38 -13.85 -6.95
N PRO A 39 -8.02 -14.64 -6.07
CA PRO A 39 -7.66 -14.73 -4.66
C PRO A 39 -6.22 -15.20 -4.44
N THR A 40 -5.73 -16.15 -5.24
CA THR A 40 -4.33 -16.63 -5.15
C THR A 40 -3.34 -15.52 -5.51
N GLY A 41 -3.61 -14.76 -6.57
CA GLY A 41 -2.78 -13.62 -6.95
C GLY A 41 -2.83 -12.49 -5.91
N PHE A 42 -3.98 -12.31 -5.27
CA PHE A 42 -4.12 -11.34 -4.19
C PHE A 42 -3.35 -11.75 -2.93
N GLU A 43 -3.35 -13.03 -2.58
CA GLU A 43 -2.50 -13.59 -1.50
C GLU A 43 -1.01 -13.41 -1.82
N ALA A 44 -0.58 -13.69 -3.06
CA ALA A 44 0.78 -13.46 -3.50
C ALA A 44 1.18 -11.97 -3.41
N LEU A 45 0.28 -11.05 -3.77
CA LEU A 45 0.49 -9.62 -3.59
C LEU A 45 0.69 -9.26 -2.11
N GLN A 46 -0.19 -9.74 -1.22
CA GLN A 46 -0.07 -9.46 0.21
C GLN A 46 1.23 -9.99 0.80
N SER A 47 1.65 -11.21 0.44
CA SER A 47 2.92 -11.80 0.88
C SER A 47 4.12 -10.98 0.40
N SER A 48 4.13 -10.57 -0.87
CA SER A 48 5.21 -9.73 -1.42
C SER A 48 5.31 -8.38 -0.72
N LEU A 49 4.17 -7.72 -0.44
CA LEU A 49 4.16 -6.45 0.30
C LEU A 49 4.64 -6.62 1.75
N THR A 50 4.28 -7.74 2.39
CA THR A 50 4.75 -8.06 3.74
C THR A 50 6.26 -8.25 3.78
N ASP A 51 6.80 -9.05 2.86
CA ASP A 51 8.22 -9.37 2.79
C ASP A 51 9.10 -8.15 2.52
N GLU A 52 8.73 -7.32 1.54
CA GLU A 52 9.52 -6.13 1.19
C GLU A 52 9.44 -5.01 2.23
N GLN A 53 8.40 -5.01 3.07
CA GLN A 53 8.20 -4.08 4.18
C GLN A 53 8.59 -4.65 5.54
N HIS A 54 9.17 -5.87 5.59
CA HIS A 54 9.53 -6.55 6.85
C HIS A 54 8.36 -6.69 7.83
N GLY A 55 7.15 -6.87 7.32
CA GLY A 55 5.92 -6.97 8.12
C GLY A 55 5.52 -5.66 8.82
N LEU A 56 5.90 -4.50 8.27
CA LEU A 56 5.63 -3.19 8.88
C LEU A 56 4.69 -2.35 8.01
N CYS A 57 3.76 -1.65 8.64
CA CYS A 57 2.89 -0.68 7.96
C CYS A 57 3.72 0.44 7.33
N CYS A 58 3.46 0.77 6.07
CA CYS A 58 4.18 1.81 5.32
C CYS A 58 4.13 3.20 5.97
N TYR A 59 3.17 3.47 6.84
CA TYR A 59 3.03 4.76 7.53
C TYR A 59 3.47 4.71 9.00
N CYS A 60 2.80 3.93 9.84
CA CYS A 60 3.01 3.97 11.31
C CYS A 60 3.97 2.93 11.84
N MET A 61 4.53 2.07 10.99
CA MET A 61 5.49 1.02 11.36
C MET A 61 4.95 -0.05 12.34
N LYS A 62 3.64 -0.13 12.58
CA LYS A 62 3.04 -1.25 13.30
C LYS A 62 3.24 -2.55 12.53
N LYS A 63 3.39 -3.66 13.26
CA LYS A 63 3.43 -5.00 12.65
C LYS A 63 2.12 -5.32 11.95
N ILE A 64 2.23 -5.76 10.72
CA ILE A 64 1.11 -6.18 9.87
C ILE A 64 1.39 -7.53 9.24
N ALA A 65 0.34 -8.31 9.03
CA ALA A 65 0.40 -9.57 8.29
C ALA A 65 -0.89 -9.81 7.50
N PRO A 66 -0.86 -10.64 6.44
CA PRO A 66 -2.06 -11.14 5.78
C PRO A 66 -3.01 -11.78 6.80
N TYR A 67 -4.32 -11.69 6.57
CA TYR A 67 -5.32 -12.16 7.54
C TYR A 67 -5.10 -13.61 8.00
N LYS A 68 -4.75 -14.51 7.09
CA LYS A 68 -4.53 -15.94 7.38
C LYS A 68 -3.26 -16.21 8.20
N GLU A 69 -2.27 -15.32 8.16
CA GLU A 69 -0.96 -15.47 8.80
C GLU A 69 -0.83 -14.62 10.07
N LYS A 70 -1.80 -13.77 10.34
CA LYS A 70 -1.79 -12.76 11.40
C LYS A 70 -1.74 -13.39 12.80
N LYS A 71 -0.74 -12.99 13.60
CA LYS A 71 -0.63 -13.29 15.02
C LYS A 71 -1.43 -12.29 15.86
N GLU A 72 -1.64 -12.60 17.14
CA GLU A 72 -2.48 -11.80 18.04
C GLU A 72 -2.02 -10.33 18.16
N CYS A 73 -0.69 -10.09 18.19
CA CYS A 73 -0.10 -8.76 18.31
C CYS A 73 0.04 -7.99 16.98
N GLU A 74 -0.41 -8.56 15.87
CA GLU A 74 -0.26 -7.98 14.54
C GLU A 74 -1.58 -7.40 14.05
N GLU A 75 -1.49 -6.32 13.27
CA GLU A 75 -2.63 -5.76 12.55
C GLU A 75 -2.85 -6.49 11.22
N GLN A 76 -4.09 -6.57 10.77
CA GLN A 76 -4.36 -7.10 9.44
C GLN A 76 -3.82 -6.16 8.38
N LEU A 77 -3.05 -6.73 7.42
CA LEU A 77 -2.59 -6.01 6.24
C LEU A 77 -3.77 -5.61 5.36
N THR A 78 -3.76 -4.36 4.93
CA THR A 78 -4.59 -3.84 3.84
C THR A 78 -3.68 -3.29 2.75
N VAL A 79 -4.09 -3.39 1.49
CA VAL A 79 -3.32 -2.81 0.37
C VAL A 79 -3.68 -1.34 0.23
N GLU A 80 -2.68 -0.50 0.31
CA GLU A 80 -2.76 0.95 0.18
C GLU A 80 -2.32 1.39 -1.23
N HIS A 81 -3.07 2.30 -1.82
CA HIS A 81 -2.67 3.01 -3.03
C HIS A 81 -2.03 4.34 -2.65
N PHE A 82 -0.73 4.47 -2.76
CA PHE A 82 -0.04 5.72 -2.37
C PHE A 82 -0.60 6.91 -3.15
N LYS A 83 -0.64 6.83 -4.47
CA LYS A 83 -1.45 7.72 -5.32
C LYS A 83 -2.87 7.15 -5.42
N PRO A 84 -3.90 7.90 -4.97
CA PRO A 84 -5.25 7.38 -4.85
C PRO A 84 -5.84 7.01 -6.22
N LYS A 85 -6.39 5.80 -6.34
CA LYS A 85 -6.96 5.29 -7.60
C LYS A 85 -8.16 6.10 -8.13
N SER A 86 -8.81 6.90 -7.28
CA SER A 86 -9.87 7.82 -7.70
C SER A 86 -9.37 8.93 -8.62
N LYS A 87 -8.10 9.33 -8.46
CA LYS A 87 -7.43 10.35 -9.29
C LYS A 87 -6.48 9.73 -10.31
N TYR A 88 -5.87 8.59 -9.99
CA TYR A 88 -4.84 7.91 -10.76
C TYR A 88 -5.29 6.48 -11.11
N ALA A 89 -6.39 6.36 -11.85
CA ALA A 89 -6.97 5.06 -12.22
C ALA A 89 -5.97 4.15 -12.95
N HIS A 90 -5.08 4.72 -13.77
CA HIS A 90 -4.03 3.98 -14.50
C HIS A 90 -2.95 3.38 -13.58
N LEU A 91 -2.84 3.84 -12.32
CA LEU A 91 -1.90 3.32 -11.32
C LEU A 91 -2.54 2.30 -10.35
N CYS A 92 -3.80 1.94 -10.55
CA CYS A 92 -4.55 1.11 -9.58
C CYS A 92 -3.99 -0.32 -9.45
N LEU A 93 -3.29 -0.83 -10.45
CA LEU A 93 -2.60 -2.13 -10.46
C LEU A 93 -1.08 -2.00 -10.60
N THR A 94 -0.53 -0.79 -10.53
CA THR A 94 0.91 -0.56 -10.62
C THR A 94 1.59 -0.93 -9.31
N TYR A 95 2.46 -1.93 -9.33
CA TYR A 95 3.04 -2.52 -8.12
C TYR A 95 3.81 -1.51 -7.25
N SER A 96 4.53 -0.55 -7.85
CA SER A 96 5.22 0.52 -7.12
C SER A 96 4.29 1.51 -6.42
N ASN A 97 3.01 1.54 -6.80
CA ASN A 97 1.96 2.33 -6.15
C ASN A 97 1.22 1.58 -5.03
N LEU A 98 1.46 0.27 -4.89
CA LEU A 98 0.80 -0.59 -3.90
C LEU A 98 1.72 -0.82 -2.70
N LEU A 99 1.22 -0.53 -1.50
CA LEU A 99 1.96 -0.64 -0.24
C LEU A 99 1.14 -1.44 0.78
N GLY A 100 1.82 -2.11 1.70
CA GLY A 100 1.19 -2.75 2.85
C GLY A 100 0.89 -1.73 3.94
N CYS A 101 -0.34 -1.67 4.40
CA CYS A 101 -0.80 -0.73 5.43
C CYS A 101 -1.62 -1.46 6.50
N CYS A 102 -1.63 -0.97 7.73
CA CYS A 102 -2.54 -1.45 8.76
C CYS A 102 -3.99 -1.01 8.48
N ARG A 103 -4.96 -1.60 9.19
CA ARG A 103 -6.39 -1.24 9.04
C ARG A 103 -6.70 0.24 9.32
N GLY A 104 -5.78 0.96 9.98
CA GLY A 104 -5.86 2.40 10.19
C GLY A 104 -7.03 2.84 11.06
N LYS A 105 -7.40 2.04 12.08
CA LYS A 105 -8.49 2.36 13.00
C LYS A 105 -8.19 1.89 14.43
N ILE A 106 -8.32 2.78 15.40
CA ILE A 106 -8.31 2.48 16.83
C ILE A 106 -9.58 3.12 17.42
N GLY A 107 -10.56 2.31 17.81
CA GLY A 107 -11.86 2.81 18.23
C GLY A 107 -12.52 3.68 17.15
N LYS A 108 -12.74 4.95 17.44
CA LYS A 108 -13.30 5.95 16.49
C LYS A 108 -12.21 6.70 15.71
N ILE A 109 -10.95 6.61 16.12
CA ILE A 109 -9.83 7.34 15.52
C ILE A 109 -9.35 6.64 14.25
N LYS A 110 -9.29 7.40 13.16
CA LYS A 110 -8.73 6.95 11.88
C LYS A 110 -7.26 7.39 11.77
N HIS A 111 -6.39 6.51 11.27
CA HIS A 111 -4.99 6.81 11.01
C HIS A 111 -4.51 6.10 9.73
N CYS A 112 -3.29 6.35 9.30
CA CYS A 112 -2.66 5.75 8.12
C CYS A 112 -3.55 5.84 6.86
N GLY A 113 -3.65 4.80 6.07
CA GLY A 113 -4.40 4.78 4.83
C GLY A 113 -5.87 5.17 4.99
N ARG A 114 -6.49 4.84 6.13
CA ARG A 114 -7.88 5.23 6.39
C ARG A 114 -8.05 6.73 6.66
N SER A 115 -7.08 7.37 7.29
CA SER A 115 -7.04 8.84 7.47
C SER A 115 -6.71 9.55 6.15
N LYS A 116 -5.76 9.01 5.38
CA LYS A 116 -5.42 9.52 4.06
C LYS A 116 -6.60 9.46 3.10
N GLY A 117 -7.28 8.32 3.03
CA GLY A 117 -8.39 8.12 2.09
C GLY A 117 -7.97 8.42 0.65
N ASN A 118 -8.72 9.28 -0.04
CA ASN A 118 -8.46 9.71 -1.42
C ASN A 118 -7.60 10.97 -1.53
N LYS A 119 -6.98 11.41 -0.43
CA LYS A 119 -6.08 12.58 -0.44
C LYS A 119 -4.71 12.19 -1.00
N GLU A 120 -4.08 13.12 -1.70
CA GLU A 120 -2.68 13.03 -2.06
C GLU A 120 -1.81 13.53 -0.91
N LEU A 121 -0.68 12.87 -0.70
CA LEU A 121 0.35 13.33 0.22
C LEU A 121 1.39 14.13 -0.58
N GLY A 122 0.99 15.31 -1.07
CA GLY A 122 1.75 16.07 -2.06
C GLY A 122 3.19 16.48 -1.65
N PHE A 123 3.47 16.46 -0.35
CA PHE A 123 4.79 16.78 0.21
C PHE A 123 5.52 15.56 0.79
N ILE A 124 4.86 14.43 0.98
CA ILE A 124 5.48 13.19 1.44
C ILE A 124 5.79 12.34 0.21
N PRO A 125 7.06 12.02 -0.08
CA PRO A 125 7.41 11.16 -1.19
C PRO A 125 6.97 9.72 -0.95
N ASN A 126 6.71 8.98 -2.03
CA ASN A 126 6.40 7.56 -1.94
C ASN A 126 7.61 6.79 -1.39
N PRO A 127 7.47 6.04 -0.28
CA PRO A 127 8.59 5.29 0.30
C PRO A 127 9.14 4.18 -0.62
N ALA A 128 8.41 3.82 -1.67
CA ALA A 128 8.84 2.88 -2.70
C ALA A 128 9.59 3.55 -3.87
N GLU A 129 9.69 4.87 -3.92
CA GLU A 129 10.43 5.58 -4.95
C GLU A 129 11.94 5.48 -4.74
N ARG A 130 12.69 5.43 -5.86
CA ARG A 130 14.15 5.21 -5.84
C ARG A 130 14.93 6.23 -5.03
N GLY A 131 14.47 7.49 -4.97
CA GLY A 131 15.12 8.60 -4.26
C GLY A 131 14.58 8.86 -2.85
N PHE A 132 13.73 7.96 -2.31
CA PHE A 132 13.16 8.18 -0.98
C PHE A 132 14.24 8.22 0.10
N ASP A 133 14.25 9.31 0.87
CA ASP A 133 15.07 9.50 2.05
C ASP A 133 14.17 9.55 3.30
N ALA A 134 14.32 8.56 4.18
CA ALA A 134 13.52 8.47 5.40
C ALA A 134 13.87 9.56 6.44
N SER A 135 15.04 10.17 6.36
CA SER A 135 15.50 11.21 7.29
C SER A 135 14.66 12.48 7.24
N ILE A 136 13.99 12.74 6.11
CA ILE A 136 13.09 13.89 5.96
C ILE A 136 11.74 13.69 6.66
N ILE A 137 11.40 12.48 7.12
CA ILE A 137 10.12 12.20 7.75
C ILE A 137 10.21 12.39 9.27
N GLU A 138 9.35 13.23 9.78
CA GLU A 138 9.18 13.45 11.22
C GLU A 138 7.81 12.91 11.69
N TYR A 139 7.80 12.34 12.88
CA TYR A 139 6.59 11.93 13.60
C TYR A 139 6.41 12.82 14.82
N LYS A 140 5.36 13.60 14.83
CA LYS A 140 5.00 14.41 16.00
C LYS A 140 4.38 13.54 17.10
N TYR A 141 4.44 14.02 18.34
CA TYR A 141 3.88 13.31 19.50
C TYR A 141 2.37 13.04 19.37
N ASN A 142 1.63 13.82 18.58
CA ASN A 142 0.22 13.62 18.28
C ASN A 142 -0.04 12.56 17.18
N GLY A 143 1.03 11.93 16.64
CA GLY A 143 0.95 10.93 15.57
C GLY A 143 0.88 11.52 14.15
N GLU A 144 1.01 12.83 13.99
CA GLU A 144 1.08 13.48 12.69
C GLU A 144 2.40 13.16 12.00
N ILE A 145 2.35 12.86 10.69
CA ILE A 145 3.52 12.65 9.84
C ILE A 145 3.76 13.92 9.04
N CYS A 146 4.96 14.47 9.11
CA CYS A 146 5.34 15.66 8.38
C CYS A 146 6.76 15.54 7.80
N ILE A 147 7.17 16.52 7.02
CA ILE A 147 8.53 16.62 6.51
C ILE A 147 9.31 17.59 7.40
N ASN A 148 10.54 17.22 7.75
CA ASN A 148 11.49 18.13 8.36
C ASN A 148 11.78 19.28 7.39
N SER A 149 11.55 20.50 7.83
CA SER A 149 11.88 21.74 7.12
C SER A 149 13.35 22.12 7.34
#